data_370575b87f7bb7b0318911a439d39ec5
#
_entry.id   370575b87f7bb7b0318911a439d39ec5
#
_cell.length_a   1.000
_cell.length_b   1.000
_cell.length_c   1.000
_cell.angle_alpha   90.00
_cell.angle_beta   90.00
_cell.angle_gamma   90.00
#
_symmetry.space_group_name_H-M   'P 1'
#
loop_
_entity.id
_entity.type
_entity.pdbx_description
1 polymer ?
#
loop_
_entity_poly.entity_id
_entity_poly.type
_entity_poly.pdbx_seq_one_letter_code
_entity_poly.pdbx_strand_id
1 'polypeptide(L)'
;GYLEKIRDDEEQKINWISAPETQTIVHKWRSEEQSILVGRNTIINDNPSLTVREYGGKNPIRIVVDSQLQISGALNIYSEEAPTIVFNRLKNEKTNNIEYIKISETSTKNILDELYKRGVQSVFVEGGSRTLQYFIIDNAWDEARVIVGQNTFNEGYKAPVINRIPIHSRSFGKDTIHYFKRR
;
A
#
# COMPACT_ATOMS: atom_id res chain seq x y z
N GLY A 1 5.41 -10.99 13.82
CA GLY A 1 4.57 -9.88 14.24
C GLY A 1 3.24 -9.85 13.47
N TYR A 2 2.30 -9.09 13.96
CA TYR A 2 1.01 -8.84 13.32
C TYR A 2 1.00 -7.40 12.79
N LEU A 3 0.36 -7.17 11.64
CA LEU A 3 0.24 -5.84 11.05
C LEU A 3 -0.89 -5.02 11.67
N GLU A 4 -1.93 -5.71 12.15
CA GLU A 4 -3.17 -5.08 12.53
C GLU A 4 -3.94 -5.97 13.50
N LYS A 5 -4.58 -5.37 14.51
CA LYS A 5 -5.55 -6.06 15.34
C LYS A 5 -6.86 -6.21 14.55
N ILE A 6 -7.51 -7.39 14.62
CA ILE A 6 -8.88 -7.55 14.12
C ILE A 6 -9.75 -6.54 14.90
N ARG A 7 -10.53 -5.73 14.19
CA ARG A 7 -11.37 -4.70 14.79
C ARG A 7 -12.36 -5.32 15.77
N ASP A 8 -12.44 -4.74 16.95
CA ASP A 8 -13.63 -4.92 17.80
C ASP A 8 -14.76 -4.07 17.21
N ASP A 9 -15.92 -4.66 16.97
CA ASP A 9 -17.07 -4.06 16.27
C ASP A 9 -17.69 -2.82 16.97
N GLU A 10 -17.24 -2.46 18.16
CA GLU A 10 -17.87 -1.40 18.96
C GLU A 10 -17.20 -0.02 18.88
N GLU A 11 -15.96 0.09 18.38
CA GLU A 11 -15.31 1.41 18.17
C GLU A 11 -14.51 1.40 16.86
N GLN A 12 -14.92 2.23 15.90
CA GLN A 12 -14.20 2.45 14.61
C GLN A 12 -12.83 3.16 14.81
N LYS A 13 -12.09 2.86 15.84
CA LYS A 13 -10.76 3.41 16.07
C LYS A 13 -9.72 2.66 15.27
N ILE A 14 -9.00 3.40 14.42
CA ILE A 14 -7.82 2.90 13.73
C ILE A 14 -6.76 2.64 14.81
N ASN A 15 -6.37 1.38 14.97
CA ASN A 15 -5.27 1.01 15.84
C ASN A 15 -3.95 1.26 15.12
N TRP A 16 -3.36 2.44 15.32
CA TRP A 16 -2.07 2.77 14.75
C TRP A 16 -0.96 1.91 15.36
N ILE A 17 -0.20 1.24 14.48
CA ILE A 17 0.96 0.42 14.86
C ILE A 17 2.16 1.31 15.10
N SER A 18 2.36 2.31 14.24
CA SER A 18 3.48 3.24 14.28
C SER A 18 3.15 4.53 15.03
N ALA A 19 4.18 5.14 15.58
CA ALA A 19 4.10 6.45 16.23
C ALA A 19 3.73 7.57 15.22
N PRO A 20 3.12 8.68 15.67
CA PRO A 20 2.76 9.80 14.80
C PRO A 20 3.93 10.36 13.99
N GLU A 21 5.12 10.44 14.58
CA GLU A 21 6.32 10.91 13.90
C GLU A 21 6.69 10.03 12.71
N THR A 22 6.45 8.72 12.82
CA THR A 22 6.70 7.77 11.75
C THR A 22 5.69 7.92 10.60
N GLN A 23 4.49 8.40 10.87
CA GLN A 23 3.50 8.69 9.82
C GLN A 23 4.01 9.79 8.87
N THR A 24 4.63 10.84 9.40
CA THR A 24 5.22 11.90 8.57
C THR A 24 6.27 11.36 7.59
N ILE A 25 7.12 10.42 8.02
CA ILE A 25 8.13 9.83 7.12
C ILE A 25 7.48 8.91 6.07
N VAL A 26 6.39 8.23 6.39
CA VAL A 26 5.62 7.46 5.39
C VAL A 26 5.01 8.40 4.34
N HIS A 27 4.45 9.55 4.75
CA HIS A 27 3.95 10.55 3.82
C HIS A 27 5.06 11.16 2.95
N LYS A 28 6.27 11.31 3.49
CA LYS A 28 7.45 11.68 2.70
C LYS A 28 7.72 10.62 1.63
N TRP A 29 7.77 9.35 1.97
CA TRP A 29 7.99 8.28 0.98
C TRP A 29 6.92 8.25 -0.10
N ARG A 30 5.65 8.49 0.24
CA ARG A 30 4.56 8.62 -0.75
C ARG A 30 4.81 9.77 -1.72
N SER A 31 5.39 10.88 -1.26
CA SER A 31 5.69 12.03 -2.12
C SER A 31 6.89 11.83 -3.04
N GLU A 32 7.76 10.87 -2.73
CA GLU A 32 8.96 10.54 -3.48
C GLU A 32 8.68 9.55 -4.63
N GLU A 33 7.53 8.85 -4.60
CA GLU A 33 7.18 7.82 -5.57
C GLU A 33 6.09 8.29 -6.54
N GLN A 34 6.10 7.78 -7.77
CA GLN A 34 5.09 8.13 -8.77
C GLN A 34 3.73 7.54 -8.45
N SER A 35 3.70 6.39 -7.81
CA SER A 35 2.45 5.69 -7.51
C SER A 35 2.49 4.93 -6.19
N ILE A 36 1.29 4.70 -5.64
CA ILE A 36 1.07 3.91 -4.43
C ILE A 36 0.08 2.78 -4.71
N LEU A 37 0.42 1.56 -4.32
CA LEU A 37 -0.38 0.37 -4.59
C LEU A 37 -0.85 -0.30 -3.31
N VAL A 38 -2.15 -0.61 -3.27
CA VAL A 38 -2.79 -1.39 -2.21
C VAL A 38 -3.75 -2.44 -2.78
N GLY A 39 -4.00 -3.47 -2.00
CA GLY A 39 -5.03 -4.46 -2.30
C GLY A 39 -6.42 -4.00 -1.85
N ARG A 40 -7.46 -4.61 -2.43
CA ARG A 40 -8.87 -4.34 -2.14
C ARG A 40 -9.20 -4.31 -0.64
N ASN A 41 -8.72 -5.27 0.13
CA ASN A 41 -9.09 -5.38 1.54
C ASN A 41 -8.62 -4.17 2.37
N THR A 42 -7.48 -3.58 2.03
CA THR A 42 -7.01 -2.33 2.64
C THR A 42 -7.99 -1.19 2.38
N ILE A 43 -8.53 -1.11 1.15
CA ILE A 43 -9.53 -0.08 0.83
C ILE A 43 -10.83 -0.29 1.61
N ILE A 44 -11.33 -1.53 1.68
CA ILE A 44 -12.59 -1.84 2.38
C ILE A 44 -12.45 -1.64 3.88
N ASN A 45 -11.33 -2.05 4.47
CA ASN A 45 -11.16 -2.01 5.91
C ASN A 45 -10.82 -0.62 6.43
N ASP A 46 -9.95 0.11 5.74
CA ASP A 46 -9.33 1.32 6.28
C ASP A 46 -9.83 2.60 5.59
N ASN A 47 -10.48 2.47 4.42
CA ASN A 47 -10.92 3.61 3.58
C ASN A 47 -9.82 4.70 3.46
N PRO A 48 -8.59 4.35 3.09
CA PRO A 48 -7.49 5.28 3.10
C PRO A 48 -7.58 6.24 1.89
N SER A 49 -7.16 7.49 2.08
CA SER A 49 -7.06 8.46 0.96
C SER A 49 -5.84 8.20 0.07
N LEU A 50 -4.79 7.57 0.58
CA LEU A 50 -3.52 7.30 -0.10
C LEU A 50 -2.86 8.56 -0.68
N THR A 51 -3.03 9.67 -0.01
CA THR A 51 -2.50 10.99 -0.37
C THR A 51 -1.38 11.43 0.56
N VAL A 52 -0.68 12.48 0.16
CA VAL A 52 0.36 13.13 0.96
C VAL A 52 -0.28 14.27 1.75
N ARG A 53 -0.48 14.08 3.07
CA ARG A 53 -1.14 15.07 3.94
C ARG A 53 -0.20 15.70 4.97
N GLU A 54 0.74 14.91 5.47
CA GLU A 54 1.64 15.30 6.56
C GLU A 54 3.05 15.62 6.08
N TYR A 55 3.22 15.79 4.78
CA TYR A 55 4.48 16.17 4.15
C TYR A 55 4.21 16.99 2.89
N GLY A 56 5.14 17.86 2.52
CA GLY A 56 5.04 18.61 1.25
C GLY A 56 5.32 17.71 0.05
N GLY A 57 4.56 17.88 -1.04
CA GLY A 57 4.80 17.10 -2.26
C GLY A 57 3.53 16.84 -3.07
N LYS A 58 3.68 16.11 -4.17
CA LYS A 58 2.57 15.70 -5.02
C LYS A 58 1.96 14.39 -4.52
N ASN A 59 0.65 14.27 -4.68
CA ASN A 59 -0.01 12.99 -4.46
C ASN A 59 0.42 11.97 -5.53
N PRO A 60 0.75 10.73 -5.14
CA PRO A 60 1.02 9.66 -6.09
C PRO A 60 -0.24 9.21 -6.81
N ILE A 61 -0.09 8.57 -7.96
CA ILE A 61 -1.18 7.83 -8.62
C ILE A 61 -1.59 6.69 -7.70
N ARG A 62 -2.86 6.60 -7.35
CA ARG A 62 -3.40 5.53 -6.52
C ARG A 62 -3.65 4.28 -7.37
N ILE A 63 -3.15 3.14 -6.95
CA ILE A 63 -3.31 1.87 -7.64
C ILE A 63 -4.00 0.90 -6.71
N VAL A 64 -5.09 0.33 -7.18
CA VAL A 64 -5.90 -0.64 -6.43
C VAL A 64 -5.99 -1.94 -7.20
N VAL A 65 -5.75 -3.05 -6.53
CA VAL A 65 -5.96 -4.40 -7.10
C VAL A 65 -7.29 -4.94 -6.58
N ASP A 66 -8.32 -4.87 -7.44
CA ASP A 66 -9.66 -5.39 -7.16
C ASP A 66 -10.16 -6.26 -8.32
N SER A 67 -9.73 -7.51 -8.35
CA SER A 67 -9.97 -8.46 -9.44
C SER A 67 -11.43 -8.58 -9.85
N GLN A 68 -12.37 -8.46 -8.92
CA GLN A 68 -13.80 -8.69 -9.10
C GLN A 68 -14.64 -7.42 -8.96
N LEU A 69 -14.01 -6.24 -8.84
CA LEU A 69 -14.69 -4.96 -8.63
C LEU A 69 -15.67 -5.01 -7.45
N GLN A 70 -15.21 -5.50 -6.33
CA GLN A 70 -16.01 -5.65 -5.10
C GLN A 70 -15.97 -4.42 -4.20
N ILE A 71 -15.11 -3.45 -4.52
CA ILE A 71 -15.10 -2.17 -3.84
C ILE A 71 -16.32 -1.37 -4.29
N SER A 72 -17.18 -0.96 -3.35
CA SER A 72 -18.39 -0.20 -3.61
C SER A 72 -18.56 0.90 -2.58
N GLY A 73 -19.36 1.91 -2.93
CA GLY A 73 -19.69 3.02 -2.04
C GLY A 73 -18.80 4.26 -2.25
N ALA A 74 -19.08 5.29 -1.45
CA ALA A 74 -18.37 6.57 -1.46
C ALA A 74 -17.09 6.45 -0.61
N LEU A 75 -16.00 5.98 -1.22
CA LEU A 75 -14.72 5.78 -0.57
C LEU A 75 -13.69 6.84 -0.98
N ASN A 76 -12.77 7.14 -0.08
CA ASN A 76 -11.74 8.16 -0.28
C ASN A 76 -10.87 7.92 -1.52
N ILE A 77 -10.69 6.64 -1.91
CA ILE A 77 -9.93 6.25 -3.11
C ILE A 77 -10.53 6.81 -4.41
N TYR A 78 -11.81 7.19 -4.41
CA TYR A 78 -12.50 7.74 -5.57
C TYR A 78 -12.57 9.27 -5.56
N SER A 79 -11.98 9.95 -4.55
CA SER A 79 -11.89 11.41 -4.51
C SER A 79 -11.05 11.96 -5.66
N GLU A 80 -11.26 13.21 -6.03
CA GLU A 80 -10.51 13.90 -7.11
C GLU A 80 -9.10 14.36 -6.68
N GLU A 81 -8.67 14.07 -5.44
CA GLU A 81 -7.37 14.48 -4.92
C GLU A 81 -6.17 13.87 -5.65
N ALA A 82 -6.34 12.71 -6.26
CA ALA A 82 -5.31 12.05 -7.06
C ALA A 82 -5.92 11.10 -8.09
N PRO A 83 -5.27 10.85 -9.25
CA PRO A 83 -5.71 9.83 -10.20
C PRO A 83 -5.73 8.44 -9.57
N THR A 84 -6.69 7.60 -9.99
CA THR A 84 -6.82 6.23 -9.49
C THR A 84 -6.85 5.24 -10.63
N ILE A 85 -6.04 4.18 -10.55
CA ILE A 85 -6.03 3.03 -11.45
C ILE A 85 -6.55 1.82 -10.68
N VAL A 86 -7.53 1.12 -11.24
CA VAL A 86 -8.11 -0.10 -10.65
C VAL A 86 -7.85 -1.29 -11.58
N PHE A 87 -6.94 -2.15 -11.18
CA PHE A 87 -6.69 -3.42 -11.90
C PHE A 87 -7.79 -4.43 -11.57
N ASN A 88 -8.42 -4.94 -12.61
CA ASN A 88 -9.52 -5.88 -12.49
C ASN A 88 -9.54 -6.91 -13.62
N ARG A 89 -10.46 -7.90 -13.56
CA ARG A 89 -10.63 -8.94 -14.57
C ARG A 89 -11.88 -8.77 -15.44
N LEU A 90 -12.65 -7.71 -15.22
CA LEU A 90 -14.01 -7.59 -15.76
C LEU A 90 -14.10 -6.57 -16.88
N LYS A 91 -13.57 -5.34 -16.70
CA LYS A 91 -13.77 -4.24 -17.63
C LYS A 91 -12.57 -3.35 -17.84
N ASN A 92 -12.53 -2.70 -19.02
CA ASN A 92 -11.76 -1.49 -19.27
C ASN A 92 -12.74 -0.31 -19.31
N GLU A 93 -12.48 0.72 -18.54
CA GLU A 93 -13.29 1.92 -18.49
C GLU A 93 -12.45 3.07 -17.98
N LYS A 94 -12.69 4.28 -18.48
CA LYS A 94 -12.04 5.47 -17.98
C LYS A 94 -13.09 6.54 -17.72
N THR A 95 -13.10 7.05 -16.51
CA THR A 95 -13.84 8.24 -16.09
C THR A 95 -12.84 9.36 -15.80
N ASN A 96 -13.30 10.55 -15.36
CA ASN A 96 -12.42 11.72 -15.18
C ASN A 96 -11.16 11.40 -14.38
N ASN A 97 -11.29 10.71 -13.26
CA ASN A 97 -10.22 10.50 -12.28
C ASN A 97 -9.88 9.02 -12.04
N ILE A 98 -10.66 8.09 -12.61
CA ILE A 98 -10.52 6.65 -12.37
C ILE A 98 -10.36 5.93 -13.70
N GLU A 99 -9.32 5.12 -13.82
CA GLU A 99 -9.09 4.21 -14.93
C GLU A 99 -9.20 2.76 -14.46
N TYR A 100 -10.18 2.03 -14.96
CA TYR A 100 -10.31 0.58 -14.78
C TYR A 100 -9.53 -0.12 -15.87
N ILE A 101 -8.59 -0.96 -15.48
CA ILE A 101 -7.75 -1.71 -16.42
C ILE A 101 -8.05 -3.20 -16.25
N LYS A 102 -8.58 -3.79 -17.34
CA LYS A 102 -8.78 -5.22 -17.38
C LYS A 102 -7.47 -5.93 -17.71
N ILE A 103 -7.08 -6.84 -16.83
CA ILE A 103 -5.96 -7.76 -17.06
C ILE A 103 -6.46 -9.20 -16.92
N SER A 104 -5.84 -10.12 -17.67
CA SER A 104 -6.24 -11.54 -17.66
C SER A 104 -6.07 -12.17 -16.29
N GLU A 105 -5.01 -11.77 -15.60
CA GLU A 105 -4.65 -12.21 -14.26
C GLU A 105 -4.05 -11.06 -13.47
N THR A 106 -4.45 -10.94 -12.20
CA THR A 106 -3.93 -9.91 -11.27
C THR A 106 -2.59 -10.35 -10.65
N SER A 107 -1.67 -10.86 -11.49
CA SER A 107 -0.31 -11.18 -11.08
C SER A 107 0.54 -9.91 -10.97
N THR A 108 1.57 -9.96 -10.15
CA THR A 108 2.54 -8.88 -9.96
C THR A 108 3.13 -8.44 -11.29
N LYS A 109 3.54 -9.42 -12.13
CA LYS A 109 4.10 -9.15 -13.45
C LYS A 109 3.14 -8.36 -14.35
N ASN A 110 1.89 -8.83 -14.49
CA ASN A 110 0.92 -8.16 -15.37
C ASN A 110 0.60 -6.73 -14.90
N ILE A 111 0.52 -6.52 -13.59
CA ILE A 111 0.33 -5.19 -12.99
C ILE A 111 1.50 -4.27 -13.35
N LEU A 112 2.73 -4.72 -13.11
CA LEU A 112 3.93 -3.92 -13.36
C LEU A 112 4.13 -3.65 -14.85
N ASP A 113 3.88 -4.62 -15.74
CA ASP A 113 3.94 -4.44 -17.20
C ASP A 113 2.94 -3.37 -17.68
N GLU A 114 1.71 -3.37 -17.16
CA GLU A 114 0.71 -2.37 -17.51
C GLU A 114 1.04 -0.97 -16.97
N LEU A 115 1.62 -0.88 -15.78
CA LEU A 115 2.09 0.38 -15.22
C LEU A 115 3.27 0.93 -16.03
N TYR A 116 4.22 0.09 -16.40
CA TYR A 116 5.35 0.47 -17.24
C TYR A 116 4.91 1.03 -18.61
N LYS A 117 3.95 0.38 -19.28
CA LYS A 117 3.36 0.89 -20.54
C LYS A 117 2.74 2.29 -20.40
N ARG A 118 2.34 2.67 -19.20
CA ARG A 118 1.77 3.99 -18.86
C ARG A 118 2.82 5.00 -18.39
N GLY A 119 4.11 4.64 -18.44
CA GLY A 119 5.20 5.48 -18.01
C GLY A 119 5.37 5.58 -16.48
N VAL A 120 4.71 4.71 -15.71
CA VAL A 120 4.90 4.63 -14.26
C VAL A 120 6.20 3.86 -13.97
N GLN A 121 7.17 4.55 -13.39
CA GLN A 121 8.52 4.02 -13.16
C GLN A 121 8.76 3.58 -11.71
N SER A 122 7.96 4.07 -10.77
CA SER A 122 8.08 3.66 -9.37
C SER A 122 6.71 3.40 -8.73
N VAL A 123 6.67 2.38 -7.88
CA VAL A 123 5.46 1.93 -7.18
C VAL A 123 5.78 1.69 -5.71
N PHE A 124 5.14 2.46 -4.83
CA PHE A 124 5.18 2.23 -3.40
C PHE A 124 4.07 1.23 -3.01
N VAL A 125 4.43 -0.02 -2.79
CA VAL A 125 3.47 -1.04 -2.34
C VAL A 125 3.30 -0.91 -0.83
N GLU A 126 2.16 -0.37 -0.38
CA GLU A 126 1.98 -0.02 1.03
C GLU A 126 1.11 -1.03 1.80
N GLY A 127 0.20 -1.72 1.13
CA GLY A 127 -0.70 -2.54 1.91
C GLY A 127 -1.49 -3.60 1.15
N GLY A 128 -2.21 -4.30 1.89
CA GLY A 128 -2.30 -5.30 2.83
C GLY A 128 -1.24 -6.41 2.79
N SER A 129 -1.18 -7.16 3.86
CA SER A 129 -0.20 -8.25 4.06
C SER A 129 -0.08 -9.20 2.87
N ARG A 130 -1.20 -9.60 2.29
CA ARG A 130 -1.25 -10.52 1.14
C ARG A 130 -0.66 -9.91 -0.13
N THR A 131 -0.96 -8.64 -0.40
CA THR A 131 -0.42 -7.92 -1.56
C THR A 131 1.10 -7.79 -1.45
N LEU A 132 1.59 -7.33 -0.31
CA LEU A 132 3.02 -7.23 -0.02
C LEU A 132 3.72 -8.60 -0.16
N GLN A 133 3.10 -9.67 0.36
CA GLN A 133 3.68 -11.01 0.28
C GLN A 133 3.83 -11.50 -1.17
N TYR A 134 2.90 -11.17 -2.08
CA TYR A 134 3.06 -11.50 -3.50
C TYR A 134 4.27 -10.80 -4.12
N PHE A 135 4.45 -9.49 -3.90
CA PHE A 135 5.63 -8.77 -4.39
C PHE A 135 6.94 -9.34 -3.84
N ILE A 136 6.94 -9.79 -2.58
CA ILE A 136 8.12 -10.42 -1.96
C ILE A 136 8.41 -11.78 -2.58
N ILE A 137 7.40 -12.65 -2.73
CA ILE A 137 7.54 -14.01 -3.31
C ILE A 137 8.00 -13.92 -4.76
N ASP A 138 7.39 -13.04 -5.54
CA ASP A 138 7.71 -12.83 -6.96
C ASP A 138 9.06 -12.12 -7.15
N ASN A 139 9.73 -11.76 -6.05
CA ASN A 139 10.97 -11.00 -6.05
C ASN A 139 10.86 -9.69 -6.87
N ALA A 140 9.68 -9.07 -6.89
CA ALA A 140 9.30 -7.89 -7.65
C ALA A 140 9.38 -6.62 -6.79
N TRP A 141 10.53 -6.39 -6.16
CA TRP A 141 10.79 -5.23 -5.32
C TRP A 141 12.28 -4.88 -5.33
N ASP A 142 12.64 -3.65 -5.14
CA ASP A 142 14.03 -3.19 -5.10
C ASP A 142 14.45 -2.83 -3.67
N GLU A 143 13.60 -2.11 -2.97
CA GLU A 143 13.78 -1.71 -1.58
C GLU A 143 12.55 -2.07 -0.75
N ALA A 144 12.77 -2.40 0.53
CA ALA A 144 11.69 -2.57 1.48
C ALA A 144 12.03 -1.89 2.81
N ARG A 145 11.01 -1.36 3.45
CA ARG A 145 11.11 -0.67 4.73
C ARG A 145 10.12 -1.31 5.69
N VAL A 146 10.61 -1.85 6.79
CA VAL A 146 9.78 -2.49 7.82
C VAL A 146 9.81 -1.61 9.06
N ILE A 147 8.64 -1.08 9.42
CA ILE A 147 8.46 -0.28 10.62
C ILE A 147 8.05 -1.22 11.75
N VAL A 148 8.80 -1.21 12.84
CA VAL A 148 8.51 -1.95 14.05
C VAL A 148 8.15 -0.96 15.15
N GLY A 149 6.86 -0.89 15.49
CA GLY A 149 6.33 -0.08 16.59
C GLY A 149 6.51 -0.77 17.94
N GLN A 150 6.20 -0.06 19.00
CA GLN A 150 6.30 -0.59 20.37
C GLN A 150 5.09 -1.43 20.78
N ASN A 151 3.97 -1.26 20.09
CA ASN A 151 2.74 -2.00 20.39
C ASN A 151 2.85 -3.45 19.93
N THR A 152 2.53 -4.38 20.82
CA THR A 152 2.45 -5.80 20.50
C THR A 152 0.98 -6.20 20.43
N PHE A 153 0.60 -6.80 19.31
CA PHE A 153 -0.73 -7.37 19.14
C PHE A 153 -0.63 -8.90 19.33
N ASN A 154 -1.54 -9.46 20.12
CA ASN A 154 -1.62 -10.90 20.32
C ASN A 154 -2.40 -11.61 19.22
N GLU A 155 -3.26 -10.86 18.52
CA GLU A 155 -4.12 -11.32 17.43
C GLU A 155 -4.07 -10.34 16.27
N GLY A 156 -4.34 -10.82 15.05
CA GLY A 156 -4.37 -9.97 13.84
C GLY A 156 -3.83 -10.66 12.61
N TYR A 157 -3.65 -9.89 11.55
CA TYR A 157 -3.03 -10.38 10.32
C TYR A 157 -1.52 -10.46 10.46
N LYS A 158 -0.94 -11.61 10.11
CA LYS A 158 0.53 -11.78 10.12
C LYS A 158 1.18 -10.82 9.14
N ALA A 159 2.27 -10.20 9.59
CA ALA A 159 3.12 -9.39 8.74
C ALA A 159 3.75 -10.25 7.63
N PRO A 160 3.97 -9.70 6.43
CA PRO A 160 4.74 -10.38 5.39
C PRO A 160 6.14 -10.71 5.88
N VAL A 161 6.70 -11.78 5.35
CA VAL A 161 8.04 -12.25 5.75
C VAL A 161 9.05 -11.89 4.66
N ILE A 162 10.07 -11.13 5.04
CA ILE A 162 11.25 -10.85 4.21
C ILE A 162 12.40 -11.71 4.74
N ASN A 163 12.76 -12.76 4.00
CA ASN A 163 13.86 -13.66 4.36
C ASN A 163 15.22 -13.05 3.99
N ARG A 164 15.52 -11.88 4.56
CA ARG A 164 16.79 -11.17 4.35
C ARG A 164 17.21 -10.45 5.63
N ILE A 165 18.49 -10.16 5.72
CA ILE A 165 19.06 -9.31 6.78
C ILE A 165 18.90 -7.85 6.35
N PRO A 166 18.44 -6.94 7.23
CA PRO A 166 18.39 -5.52 6.92
C PRO A 166 19.80 -4.99 6.61
N ILE A 167 19.91 -4.12 5.60
CA ILE A 167 21.19 -3.45 5.29
C ILE A 167 21.56 -2.42 6.35
N HIS A 168 20.56 -1.80 6.98
CA HIS A 168 20.70 -0.99 8.18
C HIS A 168 19.37 -0.86 8.91
N SER A 169 19.42 -0.38 10.14
CA SER A 169 18.25 -0.08 10.97
C SER A 169 18.42 1.28 11.60
N ARG A 170 17.32 2.02 11.73
CA ARG A 170 17.33 3.36 12.32
C ARG A 170 16.16 3.50 13.28
N SER A 171 16.42 4.03 14.47
CA SER A 171 15.36 4.47 15.37
C SER A 171 14.78 5.80 14.87
N PHE A 172 13.45 5.89 14.89
CA PHE A 172 12.70 7.08 14.52
C PHE A 172 11.56 7.28 15.53
N GLY A 173 11.70 8.28 16.39
CA GLY A 173 10.84 8.42 17.56
C GLY A 173 10.91 7.16 18.44
N LYS A 174 9.74 6.55 18.66
CA LYS A 174 9.61 5.30 19.43
C LYS A 174 9.70 4.03 18.56
N ASP A 175 9.73 4.18 17.24
CA ASP A 175 9.74 3.07 16.29
C ASP A 175 11.15 2.76 15.80
N THR A 176 11.32 1.58 15.25
CA THR A 176 12.53 1.17 14.52
C THR A 176 12.18 0.88 13.07
N ILE A 177 12.94 1.47 12.14
CA ILE A 177 12.79 1.21 10.72
C ILE A 177 13.96 0.36 10.24
N HIS A 178 13.65 -0.81 9.70
CA HIS A 178 14.61 -1.70 9.06
C HIS A 178 14.56 -1.52 7.55
N TYR A 179 15.71 -1.33 6.93
CA TYR A 179 15.85 -1.12 5.49
C TYR A 179 16.45 -2.35 4.84
N PHE A 180 15.84 -2.76 3.73
CA PHE A 180 16.26 -3.92 2.96
C PHE A 180 16.45 -3.52 1.49
N LYS A 181 17.40 -4.17 0.82
CA LYS A 181 17.57 -4.13 -0.64
C LYS A 181 17.49 -5.53 -1.20
N ARG A 182 16.90 -5.63 -2.36
CA ARG A 182 16.88 -6.90 -3.09
C ARG A 182 18.26 -7.23 -3.62
N ARG A 183 18.95 -6.29 -4.19
CA ARG A 183 20.22 -6.12 -4.89
C ARG A 183 20.03 -5.56 -6.27
#